data_662616ba2089583041bbb21f4048d175
#
_entry.id   662616ba2089583041bbb21f4048d175
#
_cell.length_a   1.000
_cell.length_b   1.000
_cell.length_c   1.000
_cell.angle_alpha   90.00
_cell.angle_beta   90.00
_cell.angle_gamma   90.00
#
_symmetry.space_group_name_H-M   'P 1'
#
loop_
_entity.id
_entity.type
_entity.pdbx_description
1 polymer ?
#
loop_
_entity_poly.entity_id
_entity_poly.type
_entity_poly.pdbx_seq_one_letter_code
_entity_poly.pdbx_strand_id
1 'polypeptide(L)'
;MPHMTGPASCSPGILSRCGVAAVTLVVAVTGASAQSVPDTTALQRALAVPTTRTIDAHIKFLADDLLEGRAPGTRGAAIAARYIQSRFEEAGLQPGAPDGTFFQQVRLVGVTPSPSLVVGVARRTMVLQYLEEFVAWPQGPDRSVIADGEIVFVGYGIDAPAWSWDDYKLEPLTGKILLMLVNDPGLRDSSVFNGQAMTYYGSWSYKLEQAARLGAAGALLIHTNESATYPWTVVQNSWSGQQIQIEGQTPQTLRFGAWITERAARQIVRAAGIDYDLMVRRAARRDFHPVTLNAHAVIDIASRVRRFTSVNVIGRLETDHGDDGEIVVLTAHYDHRGIGTALNGDSIYNGAQDNASGVAGLLATAAGLAAAGPPPNRSIYFVATTAKESGLLGATAFIRSPPVPLARIAAAINLDGANVWGATRDVVMLGAELSTLGKLAEAVARAEGLTLLADPNPETGSFFHSDHFPFARAGVPVLFLGTGRDFVNRPPDWGRTETEKYLANRYHQPSDEYDPNFRYEGLMQQVALMTRLAWTLAGSLVFPVWNEDAEFRQAGERLRPGR
;
A
#
# COMPACT_ATOMS: atom_id res chain seq x y z
N MET A 1 56.02 49.82 -36.41
CA MET A 1 57.23 50.25 -37.15
C MET A 1 58.47 49.60 -36.55
N PRO A 2 59.42 49.21 -37.35
CA PRO A 2 59.41 48.38 -38.52
C PRO A 2 60.51 47.29 -38.46
N HIS A 3 60.59 46.45 -39.29
CA HIS A 3 61.42 46.01 -40.41
C HIS A 3 61.74 44.54 -40.34
N MET A 4 61.25 43.75 -41.28
CA MET A 4 61.87 43.41 -42.58
C MET A 4 63.25 42.74 -42.44
N THR A 5 63.35 41.49 -42.93
CA THR A 5 63.78 41.17 -44.28
C THR A 5 63.89 39.67 -44.47
N GLY A 6 63.44 39.15 -45.60
CA GLY A 6 63.85 37.85 -46.10
C GLY A 6 65.13 38.03 -46.99
N PRO A 7 65.42 37.23 -47.98
CA PRO A 7 65.10 35.84 -48.38
C PRO A 7 66.35 35.03 -48.81
N ALA A 8 66.16 33.90 -49.45
CA ALA A 8 66.97 33.17 -50.45
C ALA A 8 67.35 31.75 -50.02
N SER A 9 67.32 30.75 -50.71
CA SER A 9 67.15 30.27 -52.08
C SER A 9 67.76 28.88 -52.21
N CYS A 10 67.16 28.06 -53.08
CA CYS A 10 67.70 26.98 -53.85
C CYS A 10 68.09 25.58 -53.29
N SER A 11 67.23 24.67 -53.57
CA SER A 11 67.29 23.32 -54.21
C SER A 11 68.71 22.67 -54.54
N PRO A 12 68.77 21.37 -54.91
CA PRO A 12 67.83 20.23 -54.93
C PRO A 12 68.45 18.87 -54.55
N GLY A 13 67.55 17.90 -54.35
CA GLY A 13 67.79 16.50 -54.70
C GLY A 13 68.14 15.53 -53.59
N ILE A 14 67.26 14.59 -53.39
CA ILE A 14 67.52 13.13 -53.58
C ILE A 14 66.24 12.36 -53.20
N LEU A 15 65.81 11.52 -54.09
CA LEU A 15 64.67 10.57 -53.92
C LEU A 15 64.97 9.59 -52.78
N SER A 16 64.08 9.49 -51.80
CA SER A 16 64.03 8.32 -50.95
C SER A 16 62.57 7.94 -50.71
N ARG A 17 62.35 6.66 -50.91
CA ARG A 17 61.02 5.98 -50.82
C ARG A 17 60.44 6.13 -49.45
N CYS A 18 59.30 6.82 -49.28
CA CYS A 18 58.47 6.76 -48.09
C CYS A 18 57.49 5.62 -48.23
N GLY A 19 57.69 4.58 -47.43
CA GLY A 19 56.68 3.56 -47.19
C GLY A 19 55.51 4.14 -46.39
N VAL A 20 54.29 3.97 -46.93
CA VAL A 20 53.06 4.31 -46.27
C VAL A 20 52.78 3.24 -45.21
N ALA A 21 53.03 3.54 -43.93
CA ALA A 21 52.52 2.74 -42.79
C ALA A 21 51.05 3.04 -42.62
N ALA A 22 50.19 2.12 -43.03
CA ALA A 22 48.77 2.15 -42.72
C ALA A 22 48.59 1.88 -41.20
N VAL A 23 48.29 2.91 -40.41
CA VAL A 23 47.85 2.75 -39.04
C VAL A 23 46.40 2.29 -39.08
N THR A 24 46.21 0.98 -38.88
CA THR A 24 44.87 0.41 -38.69
C THR A 24 44.40 0.80 -37.30
N LEU A 25 43.51 1.80 -37.23
CA LEU A 25 42.78 2.15 -36.00
C LEU A 25 41.78 1.03 -35.69
N VAL A 26 42.14 0.13 -34.78
CA VAL A 26 41.21 -0.84 -34.22
C VAL A 26 40.30 -0.06 -33.26
N VAL A 27 39.13 0.34 -33.76
CA VAL A 27 38.05 0.80 -32.91
C VAL A 27 37.52 -0.44 -32.16
N ALA A 28 37.93 -0.58 -30.91
CA ALA A 28 37.30 -1.53 -30.01
C ALA A 28 35.86 -1.05 -29.80
N VAL A 29 34.92 -1.63 -30.52
CA VAL A 29 33.50 -1.56 -30.23
C VAL A 29 33.33 -2.31 -28.90
N THR A 30 33.34 -1.55 -27.78
CA THR A 30 32.91 -2.07 -26.48
C THR A 30 31.46 -2.54 -26.66
N GLY A 31 31.28 -3.85 -26.60
CA GLY A 31 29.98 -4.48 -26.76
C GLY A 31 28.95 -3.86 -25.80
N ALA A 32 27.91 -3.29 -26.37
CA ALA A 32 26.66 -3.10 -25.66
C ALA A 32 26.27 -4.48 -25.13
N SER A 33 26.19 -4.62 -23.81
CA SER A 33 25.69 -5.82 -23.15
C SER A 33 24.36 -6.16 -23.79
N ALA A 34 24.27 -7.25 -24.51
CA ALA A 34 23.03 -7.77 -25.04
C ALA A 34 22.09 -7.99 -23.85
N GLN A 35 21.05 -7.16 -23.72
CA GLN A 35 19.94 -7.49 -22.86
C GLN A 35 19.43 -8.83 -23.33
N SER A 36 19.59 -9.87 -22.50
CA SER A 36 19.03 -11.19 -22.80
C SER A 36 17.52 -10.99 -22.97
N VAL A 37 17.05 -11.23 -24.21
CA VAL A 37 15.59 -11.26 -24.47
C VAL A 37 15.04 -12.35 -23.55
N PRO A 38 14.05 -12.05 -22.67
CA PRO A 38 13.49 -13.04 -21.78
C PRO A 38 13.06 -14.27 -22.59
N ASP A 39 13.33 -15.49 -22.08
CA ASP A 39 12.92 -16.73 -22.77
C ASP A 39 11.39 -16.73 -22.93
N THR A 40 10.95 -16.42 -24.13
CA THR A 40 9.53 -16.35 -24.49
C THR A 40 8.83 -17.69 -24.30
N THR A 41 9.58 -18.81 -24.44
CA THR A 41 9.05 -20.17 -24.25
C THR A 41 8.77 -20.46 -22.78
N ALA A 42 9.65 -20.03 -21.86
CA ALA A 42 9.45 -20.16 -20.42
C ALA A 42 8.24 -19.35 -19.97
N LEU A 43 8.13 -18.10 -20.41
CA LEU A 43 6.98 -17.25 -20.11
C LEU A 43 5.66 -17.84 -20.66
N GLN A 44 5.65 -18.42 -21.85
CA GLN A 44 4.47 -19.09 -22.40
C GLN A 44 4.07 -20.31 -21.55
N ARG A 45 5.02 -21.10 -21.04
CA ARG A 45 4.72 -22.18 -20.08
C ARG A 45 4.07 -21.62 -18.82
N ALA A 46 4.63 -20.54 -18.25
CA ALA A 46 4.07 -19.90 -17.06
C ALA A 46 2.59 -19.48 -17.24
N LEU A 47 2.29 -18.84 -18.36
CA LEU A 47 0.95 -18.34 -18.69
C LEU A 47 -0.08 -19.45 -18.98
N ALA A 48 0.37 -20.65 -19.34
CA ALA A 48 -0.49 -21.77 -19.68
C ALA A 48 -1.00 -22.57 -18.46
N VAL A 49 -0.37 -22.42 -17.29
CA VAL A 49 -0.71 -23.21 -16.08
C VAL A 49 -1.97 -22.72 -15.35
N PRO A 50 -2.15 -21.40 -15.11
CA PRO A 50 -3.32 -20.89 -14.40
C PRO A 50 -4.62 -21.23 -15.14
N THR A 51 -5.64 -21.67 -14.38
CA THR A 51 -6.98 -21.92 -14.92
C THR A 51 -8.06 -21.29 -14.03
N THR A 52 -9.19 -20.93 -14.63
CA THR A 52 -10.35 -20.43 -13.87
C THR A 52 -10.83 -21.43 -12.83
N ARG A 53 -10.73 -22.76 -13.12
CA ARG A 53 -11.10 -23.81 -12.18
C ARG A 53 -10.21 -23.83 -10.93
N THR A 54 -8.90 -23.65 -11.08
CA THR A 54 -7.97 -23.60 -9.96
C THR A 54 -8.21 -22.35 -9.11
N ILE A 55 -8.43 -21.21 -9.74
CA ILE A 55 -8.77 -19.94 -9.08
C ILE A 55 -10.06 -20.08 -8.28
N ASP A 56 -11.11 -20.62 -8.89
CA ASP A 56 -12.40 -20.87 -8.24
C ASP A 56 -12.23 -21.73 -6.97
N ALA A 57 -11.49 -22.83 -7.08
CA ALA A 57 -11.23 -23.73 -5.96
C ALA A 57 -10.48 -23.04 -4.81
N HIS A 58 -9.50 -22.17 -5.12
CA HIS A 58 -8.77 -21.41 -4.10
C HIS A 58 -9.68 -20.40 -3.39
N ILE A 59 -10.46 -19.63 -4.13
CA ILE A 59 -11.38 -18.64 -3.55
C ILE A 59 -12.43 -19.34 -2.69
N LYS A 60 -13.07 -20.39 -3.22
CA LYS A 60 -14.08 -21.17 -2.50
C LYS A 60 -13.56 -21.74 -1.18
N PHE A 61 -12.33 -22.26 -1.16
CA PHE A 61 -11.72 -22.76 0.06
C PHE A 61 -11.43 -21.63 1.04
N LEU A 62 -10.78 -20.56 0.57
CA LEU A 62 -10.34 -19.48 1.44
C LEU A 62 -11.50 -18.63 1.98
N ALA A 63 -12.61 -18.54 1.28
CA ALA A 63 -13.82 -17.82 1.71
C ALA A 63 -14.86 -18.72 2.39
N ASP A 64 -14.51 -19.98 2.72
CA ASP A 64 -15.43 -20.91 3.39
C ASP A 64 -15.67 -20.51 4.85
N ASP A 65 -16.90 -20.64 5.33
CA ASP A 65 -17.32 -20.34 6.71
C ASP A 65 -16.49 -21.07 7.76
N LEU A 66 -15.99 -22.28 7.44
CA LEU A 66 -15.11 -23.06 8.34
C LEU A 66 -13.80 -22.34 8.67
N LEU A 67 -13.41 -21.33 7.88
CA LEU A 67 -12.24 -20.51 8.17
C LEU A 67 -12.59 -19.27 9.00
N GLU A 68 -13.86 -19.09 9.37
CA GLU A 68 -14.32 -18.05 10.29
C GLU A 68 -13.76 -16.65 9.93
N GLY A 69 -13.68 -16.33 8.61
CA GLY A 69 -13.20 -15.05 8.11
C GLY A 69 -11.72 -14.79 8.37
N ARG A 70 -10.91 -15.80 8.68
CA ARG A 70 -9.43 -15.79 8.71
C ARG A 70 -8.77 -14.68 9.53
N ALA A 71 -9.40 -14.21 10.61
CA ALA A 71 -8.79 -13.16 11.43
C ALA A 71 -7.41 -13.59 11.99
N PRO A 72 -6.43 -12.67 12.10
CA PRO A 72 -5.09 -12.99 12.57
C PRO A 72 -5.09 -13.68 13.95
N GLY A 73 -4.30 -14.76 14.07
CA GLY A 73 -4.19 -15.53 15.31
C GLY A 73 -5.42 -16.39 15.65
N THR A 74 -6.30 -16.66 14.70
CA THR A 74 -7.41 -17.62 14.82
C THR A 74 -7.06 -18.96 14.18
N ARG A 75 -7.89 -19.98 14.45
CA ARG A 75 -7.77 -21.29 13.83
C ARG A 75 -7.97 -21.20 12.31
N GLY A 76 -8.94 -20.39 11.86
CA GLY A 76 -9.22 -20.18 10.42
C GLY A 76 -8.01 -19.61 9.69
N ALA A 77 -7.37 -18.58 10.25
CA ALA A 77 -6.13 -18.03 9.70
C ALA A 77 -4.99 -19.06 9.66
N ALA A 78 -4.85 -19.90 10.72
CA ALA A 78 -3.83 -20.95 10.74
C ALA A 78 -4.08 -22.02 9.66
N ILE A 79 -5.33 -22.40 9.39
CA ILE A 79 -5.71 -23.33 8.33
C ILE A 79 -5.41 -22.70 6.96
N ALA A 80 -5.78 -21.43 6.74
CA ALA A 80 -5.48 -20.71 5.51
C ALA A 80 -3.97 -20.63 5.25
N ALA A 81 -3.16 -20.31 6.28
CA ALA A 81 -1.70 -20.28 6.16
C ALA A 81 -1.10 -21.64 5.75
N ARG A 82 -1.59 -22.73 6.35
CA ARG A 82 -1.17 -24.10 5.98
C ARG A 82 -1.62 -24.49 4.57
N TYR A 83 -2.81 -24.09 4.18
CA TYR A 83 -3.28 -24.26 2.81
C TYR A 83 -2.35 -23.57 1.80
N ILE A 84 -2.02 -22.30 2.02
CA ILE A 84 -1.12 -21.53 1.16
C ILE A 84 0.25 -22.19 1.10
N GLN A 85 0.84 -22.59 2.25
CA GLN A 85 2.09 -23.37 2.29
C GLN A 85 2.00 -24.61 1.39
N SER A 86 0.95 -25.43 1.55
CA SER A 86 0.81 -26.66 0.76
C SER A 86 0.73 -26.40 -0.75
N ARG A 87 0.14 -25.27 -1.16
CA ARG A 87 0.10 -24.88 -2.59
C ARG A 87 1.45 -24.40 -3.09
N PHE A 88 2.22 -23.70 -2.27
CA PHE A 88 3.60 -23.33 -2.61
C PHE A 88 4.50 -24.57 -2.73
N GLU A 89 4.39 -25.51 -1.80
CA GLU A 89 5.12 -26.80 -1.85
C GLU A 89 4.73 -27.61 -3.10
N GLU A 90 3.45 -27.73 -3.42
CA GLU A 90 2.94 -28.42 -4.62
C GLU A 90 3.48 -27.78 -5.91
N ALA A 91 3.61 -26.46 -5.94
CA ALA A 91 4.21 -25.72 -7.05
C ALA A 91 5.75 -25.90 -7.14
N GLY A 92 6.38 -26.50 -6.12
CA GLY A 92 7.84 -26.70 -6.06
C GLY A 92 8.63 -25.50 -5.54
N LEU A 93 7.98 -24.53 -4.89
CA LEU A 93 8.67 -23.40 -4.26
C LEU A 93 9.47 -23.86 -3.05
N GLN A 94 10.57 -23.16 -2.78
CA GLN A 94 11.37 -23.35 -1.57
C GLN A 94 10.88 -22.45 -0.43
N PRO A 95 11.15 -22.80 0.85
CA PRO A 95 10.87 -21.93 1.99
C PRO A 95 11.59 -20.58 1.85
N GLY A 96 10.86 -19.46 2.03
CA GLY A 96 11.38 -18.12 1.85
C GLY A 96 11.50 -17.29 3.13
N ALA A 97 11.10 -17.79 4.30
CA ALA A 97 11.23 -17.05 5.55
C ALA A 97 12.67 -17.04 6.10
N PRO A 98 13.05 -16.04 6.92
CA PRO A 98 14.44 -15.90 7.41
C PRO A 98 14.96 -17.09 8.23
N ASP A 99 14.08 -17.89 8.83
CA ASP A 99 14.42 -19.09 9.61
C ASP A 99 14.50 -20.37 8.75
N GLY A 100 14.40 -20.27 7.43
CA GLY A 100 14.44 -21.40 6.51
C GLY A 100 13.11 -22.18 6.45
N THR A 101 12.03 -21.66 6.98
CA THR A 101 10.68 -22.19 6.86
C THR A 101 9.83 -21.38 5.86
N PHE A 102 8.59 -21.79 5.63
CA PHE A 102 7.61 -20.97 4.91
C PHE A 102 6.98 -19.87 5.79
N PHE A 103 7.22 -19.85 7.10
CA PHE A 103 6.46 -19.03 8.04
C PHE A 103 7.32 -17.98 8.73
N GLN A 104 7.16 -16.73 8.33
CA GLN A 104 7.68 -15.61 9.10
C GLN A 104 6.72 -15.29 10.24
N GLN A 105 7.19 -15.46 11.48
CA GLN A 105 6.40 -15.19 12.67
C GLN A 105 6.13 -13.69 12.86
N VAL A 106 4.86 -13.32 13.04
CA VAL A 106 4.42 -11.97 13.35
C VAL A 106 3.79 -11.96 14.74
N ARG A 107 4.52 -11.43 15.73
CA ARG A 107 4.02 -11.32 17.10
C ARG A 107 3.10 -10.11 17.19
N LEU A 108 1.89 -10.34 17.69
CA LEU A 108 0.81 -9.37 17.69
C LEU A 108 0.20 -9.21 19.09
N VAL A 109 -0.28 -8.01 19.35
CA VAL A 109 -1.09 -7.69 20.52
C VAL A 109 -2.45 -7.20 20.04
N GLY A 110 -3.49 -7.91 20.42
CA GLY A 110 -4.88 -7.50 20.20
C GLY A 110 -5.41 -6.75 21.42
N VAL A 111 -6.00 -5.60 21.18
CA VAL A 111 -6.62 -4.73 22.18
C VAL A 111 -8.07 -4.53 21.81
N THR A 112 -8.99 -4.97 22.68
CA THR A 112 -10.44 -4.75 22.48
C THR A 112 -10.87 -3.59 23.37
N PRO A 113 -11.07 -2.38 22.79
CA PRO A 113 -11.40 -1.19 23.57
C PRO A 113 -12.88 -1.13 23.96
N SER A 114 -13.13 -0.49 25.10
CA SER A 114 -14.45 -0.07 25.59
C SER A 114 -14.34 1.40 25.97
N PRO A 115 -14.43 2.32 25.00
CA PRO A 115 -14.17 3.72 25.22
C PRO A 115 -15.40 4.49 25.69
N SER A 116 -15.17 5.53 26.48
CA SER A 116 -16.13 6.63 26.73
C SER A 116 -15.46 7.96 26.41
N LEU A 117 -16.20 8.89 25.83
CA LEU A 117 -15.70 10.22 25.48
C LEU A 117 -16.67 11.31 25.95
N VAL A 118 -16.14 12.21 26.77
CA VAL A 118 -16.88 13.35 27.31
C VAL A 118 -16.16 14.63 26.90
N VAL A 119 -16.90 15.60 26.39
CA VAL A 119 -16.40 16.91 26.00
C VAL A 119 -17.10 18.00 26.83
N GLY A 120 -16.31 18.72 27.61
CA GLY A 120 -16.72 19.95 28.30
C GLY A 120 -16.43 21.17 27.43
N VAL A 121 -17.42 21.98 27.13
CA VAL A 121 -17.25 23.23 26.38
C VAL A 121 -18.14 24.33 26.95
N ALA A 122 -17.55 25.45 27.32
CA ALA A 122 -18.20 26.54 28.06
C ALA A 122 -18.87 26.00 29.35
N ARG A 123 -20.19 26.01 29.42
CA ARG A 123 -20.96 25.47 30.57
C ARG A 123 -21.72 24.18 30.22
N ARG A 124 -21.38 23.52 29.12
CA ARG A 124 -22.05 22.32 28.63
C ARG A 124 -21.12 21.11 28.72
N THR A 125 -21.69 19.97 29.07
CA THR A 125 -21.04 18.67 28.99
C THR A 125 -21.74 17.85 27.94
N MET A 126 -20.96 17.30 26.98
CA MET A 126 -21.44 16.46 25.90
C MET A 126 -20.86 15.08 26.12
N VAL A 127 -21.70 14.05 26.17
CA VAL A 127 -21.30 12.65 26.23
C VAL A 127 -21.53 12.07 24.83
N LEU A 128 -20.47 11.76 24.12
CA LEU A 128 -20.58 11.20 22.77
C LEU A 128 -20.96 9.72 22.84
N GLN A 129 -21.82 9.29 21.91
CA GLN A 129 -22.30 7.92 21.83
C GLN A 129 -21.32 7.06 21.05
N TYR A 130 -20.78 6.00 21.70
CA TYR A 130 -19.88 5.06 21.07
C TYR A 130 -20.57 4.35 19.90
N LEU A 131 -19.84 4.16 18.80
CA LEU A 131 -20.26 3.68 17.48
C LEU A 131 -21.11 4.67 16.68
N GLU A 132 -22.01 5.42 17.30
CA GLU A 132 -22.89 6.36 16.59
C GLU A 132 -22.20 7.69 16.27
N GLU A 133 -21.40 8.20 17.22
CA GLU A 133 -20.75 9.51 17.11
C GLU A 133 -19.23 9.45 17.13
N PHE A 134 -18.66 8.39 17.71
CA PHE A 134 -17.22 8.15 17.71
C PHE A 134 -16.86 6.66 17.80
N VAL A 135 -15.63 6.36 17.40
CA VAL A 135 -14.88 5.16 17.75
C VAL A 135 -13.49 5.58 18.23
N ALA A 136 -12.90 4.81 19.15
CA ALA A 136 -11.57 5.12 19.67
C ALA A 136 -10.83 3.86 20.10
N TRP A 137 -9.50 3.93 20.01
CA TRP A 137 -8.61 2.84 20.38
C TRP A 137 -7.31 3.38 21.02
N PRO A 138 -6.70 2.64 21.95
CA PRO A 138 -5.41 3.02 22.53
C PRO A 138 -4.30 2.82 21.49
N GLN A 139 -3.27 3.66 21.55
CA GLN A 139 -2.09 3.53 20.69
C GLN A 139 -1.03 2.56 21.24
N GLY A 140 -1.29 1.95 22.38
CA GLY A 140 -0.45 0.94 23.00
C GLY A 140 -1.26 -0.22 23.58
N PRO A 141 -0.59 -1.28 24.06
CA PRO A 141 -1.24 -2.48 24.60
C PRO A 141 -1.68 -2.30 26.07
N ASP A 142 -2.14 -1.12 26.44
CA ASP A 142 -2.56 -0.81 27.79
C ASP A 142 -3.99 -1.29 28.09
N ARG A 143 -4.20 -1.82 29.30
CA ARG A 143 -5.53 -2.25 29.76
C ARG A 143 -6.46 -1.10 30.13
N SER A 144 -5.90 0.07 30.39
CA SER A 144 -6.63 1.29 30.67
C SER A 144 -5.83 2.48 30.17
N VAL A 145 -6.49 3.33 29.42
CA VAL A 145 -5.96 4.62 28.95
C VAL A 145 -6.94 5.70 29.36
N ILE A 146 -6.49 6.62 30.20
CA ILE A 146 -7.23 7.84 30.50
C ILE A 146 -6.40 9.00 29.95
N ALA A 147 -6.99 9.77 29.06
CA ALA A 147 -6.39 10.99 28.56
C ALA A 147 -7.38 12.14 28.69
N ASP A 148 -6.87 13.27 29.13
CA ASP A 148 -7.61 14.51 29.18
C ASP A 148 -6.78 15.63 28.57
N GLY A 149 -7.42 16.62 27.97
CA GLY A 149 -6.72 17.72 27.35
C GLY A 149 -7.64 18.70 26.63
N GLU A 150 -7.11 19.88 26.44
CA GLU A 150 -7.76 20.89 25.63
C GLU A 150 -7.78 20.48 24.15
N ILE A 151 -8.92 20.71 23.50
CA ILE A 151 -9.07 20.41 22.08
C ILE A 151 -8.56 21.58 21.24
N VAL A 152 -7.60 21.29 20.35
CA VAL A 152 -7.07 22.23 19.37
C VAL A 152 -7.36 21.71 17.97
N PHE A 153 -8.07 22.48 17.17
CA PHE A 153 -8.24 22.19 15.74
C PHE A 153 -6.99 22.61 14.99
N VAL A 154 -6.34 21.66 14.35
CA VAL A 154 -5.07 21.85 13.63
C VAL A 154 -5.23 21.64 12.10
N GLY A 155 -6.39 22.02 11.56
CA GLY A 155 -6.65 21.91 10.14
C GLY A 155 -6.56 20.47 9.63
N TYR A 156 -5.79 20.27 8.59
CA TYR A 156 -5.47 18.94 8.07
C TYR A 156 -4.35 18.24 8.86
N GLY A 157 -3.69 18.94 9.78
CA GLY A 157 -2.61 18.37 10.59
C GLY A 157 -1.40 17.97 9.75
N ILE A 158 -0.98 18.81 8.83
CA ILE A 158 0.10 18.55 7.88
C ILE A 158 1.31 19.46 8.17
N ASP A 159 2.49 18.83 8.21
CA ASP A 159 3.80 19.46 8.10
C ASP A 159 4.52 18.87 6.88
N ALA A 160 4.55 19.62 5.79
CA ALA A 160 5.07 19.21 4.49
C ALA A 160 5.97 20.29 3.89
N PRO A 161 7.25 20.37 4.31
CA PRO A 161 8.18 21.42 3.87
C PRO A 161 8.37 21.47 2.35
N ALA A 162 8.35 20.33 1.67
CA ALA A 162 8.45 20.26 0.20
C ALA A 162 7.30 20.98 -0.51
N TRP A 163 6.14 21.08 0.15
CA TRP A 163 4.97 21.81 -0.33
C TRP A 163 4.84 23.20 0.26
N SER A 164 5.81 23.63 1.08
CA SER A 164 5.75 24.88 1.88
C SER A 164 4.45 24.95 2.69
N TRP A 165 4.07 23.82 3.32
CA TRP A 165 2.86 23.68 4.10
C TRP A 165 3.19 23.31 5.54
N ASP A 166 2.60 24.04 6.49
CA ASP A 166 2.70 23.80 7.93
C ASP A 166 1.39 24.25 8.57
N ASP A 167 0.61 23.30 9.11
CA ASP A 167 -0.65 23.58 9.80
C ASP A 167 -0.42 23.97 11.28
N TYR A 168 0.76 23.77 11.80
CA TYR A 168 1.01 23.86 13.25
C TYR A 168 1.59 25.20 13.69
N LYS A 169 2.31 25.91 12.82
CA LYS A 169 2.87 27.26 13.07
C LYS A 169 3.61 27.40 14.40
N LEU A 170 4.31 26.33 14.83
CA LEU A 170 5.06 26.27 16.11
C LEU A 170 4.18 26.40 17.37
N GLU A 171 2.89 26.14 17.28
CA GLU A 171 2.00 26.11 18.46
C GLU A 171 2.39 24.98 19.43
N PRO A 172 2.32 25.20 20.75
CA PRO A 172 2.63 24.19 21.75
C PRO A 172 1.49 23.17 21.86
N LEU A 173 1.63 22.04 21.19
CA LEU A 173 0.59 20.99 21.10
C LEU A 173 0.82 19.80 22.03
N THR A 174 1.92 19.77 22.78
CA THR A 174 2.20 18.71 23.76
C THR A 174 1.09 18.62 24.81
N GLY A 175 0.57 17.40 24.99
CA GLY A 175 -0.53 17.13 25.93
C GLY A 175 -1.93 17.60 25.47
N LYS A 176 -2.05 18.20 24.30
CA LYS A 176 -3.34 18.58 23.72
C LYS A 176 -4.02 17.40 23.03
N ILE A 177 -5.31 17.51 22.79
CA ILE A 177 -6.09 16.61 21.95
C ILE A 177 -6.31 17.31 20.62
N LEU A 178 -5.75 16.74 19.55
CA LEU A 178 -5.77 17.36 18.23
C LEU A 178 -7.03 16.95 17.46
N LEU A 179 -7.81 17.93 17.03
CA LEU A 179 -8.95 17.74 16.14
C LEU A 179 -8.48 18.00 14.70
N MET A 180 -8.61 17.01 13.81
CA MET A 180 -8.01 17.04 12.47
C MET A 180 -9.01 16.63 11.39
N LEU A 181 -8.91 17.29 10.24
CA LEU A 181 -9.53 16.83 8.99
C LEU A 181 -8.70 15.68 8.39
N VAL A 182 -9.38 14.73 7.78
CA VAL A 182 -8.75 13.69 6.95
C VAL A 182 -8.65 14.16 5.51
N ASN A 183 -7.82 13.53 4.70
CA ASN A 183 -7.37 13.98 3.40
C ASN A 183 -6.40 15.17 3.51
N ASP A 184 -6.09 15.81 2.41
CA ASP A 184 -5.23 17.00 2.36
C ASP A 184 -5.96 18.19 1.68
N PRO A 185 -5.41 19.39 1.74
CA PRO A 185 -6.03 20.58 1.17
C PRO A 185 -6.33 20.50 -0.32
N GLY A 186 -5.61 19.66 -1.08
CA GLY A 186 -5.82 19.45 -2.50
C GLY A 186 -7.24 19.00 -2.86
N LEU A 187 -7.92 18.28 -1.95
CA LEU A 187 -9.32 17.89 -2.12
C LEU A 187 -10.25 19.10 -2.34
N ARG A 188 -9.93 20.26 -1.76
CA ARG A 188 -10.73 21.49 -1.82
C ARG A 188 -10.12 22.57 -2.71
N ASP A 189 -8.81 22.56 -2.88
CA ASP A 189 -8.07 23.49 -3.73
C ASP A 189 -7.06 22.71 -4.58
N SER A 190 -7.47 22.39 -5.81
CA SER A 190 -6.65 21.61 -6.74
C SER A 190 -5.34 22.26 -7.16
N SER A 191 -5.07 23.49 -6.72
CA SER A 191 -3.80 24.19 -6.99
C SER A 191 -2.69 23.85 -5.98
N VAL A 192 -3.02 23.12 -4.90
CA VAL A 192 -2.06 22.72 -3.87
C VAL A 192 -1.95 21.19 -3.80
N PHE A 193 -0.85 20.69 -3.25
CA PHE A 193 -0.53 19.27 -3.23
C PHE A 193 -0.68 18.63 -4.63
N ASN A 194 -1.16 17.42 -4.74
CA ASN A 194 -1.43 16.75 -6.02
C ASN A 194 -2.87 17.00 -6.53
N GLY A 195 -3.46 18.15 -6.23
CA GLY A 195 -4.85 18.42 -6.56
C GLY A 195 -5.78 17.47 -5.81
N GLN A 196 -6.72 16.84 -6.50
CA GLN A 196 -7.64 15.90 -5.87
C GLN A 196 -7.00 14.57 -5.45
N ALA A 197 -5.82 14.24 -6.00
CA ALA A 197 -5.12 13.02 -5.63
C ALA A 197 -4.58 13.12 -4.19
N MET A 198 -5.08 12.25 -3.30
CA MET A 198 -4.62 12.21 -1.93
C MET A 198 -3.13 11.90 -1.87
N THR A 199 -2.37 12.71 -1.13
CA THR A 199 -0.97 12.42 -0.78
C THR A 199 -0.90 11.60 0.51
N TYR A 200 0.29 11.08 0.86
CA TYR A 200 0.50 10.43 2.17
C TYR A 200 0.11 11.34 3.34
N TYR A 201 0.33 12.63 3.20
CA TYR A 201 -0.07 13.63 4.19
C TYR A 201 -1.59 13.63 4.46
N GLY A 202 -2.40 13.23 3.48
CA GLY A 202 -3.86 13.10 3.60
C GLY A 202 -4.31 11.88 4.40
N SER A 203 -3.48 10.83 4.49
CA SER A 203 -3.86 9.57 5.12
C SER A 203 -4.09 9.72 6.64
N TRP A 204 -5.05 8.99 7.18
CA TRP A 204 -5.34 8.99 8.62
C TRP A 204 -4.16 8.49 9.46
N SER A 205 -3.35 7.59 8.93
CA SER A 205 -2.15 7.07 9.59
C SER A 205 -1.09 8.18 9.78
N TYR A 206 -0.87 9.01 8.78
CA TYR A 206 0.01 10.17 8.89
C TYR A 206 -0.46 11.15 9.99
N LYS A 207 -1.79 11.39 10.09
CA LYS A 207 -2.34 12.29 11.13
C LYS A 207 -1.98 11.80 12.54
N LEU A 208 -2.09 10.48 12.78
CA LEU A 208 -1.74 9.89 14.07
C LEU A 208 -0.22 9.91 14.31
N GLU A 209 0.58 9.62 13.28
CA GLU A 209 2.05 9.70 13.37
C GLU A 209 2.50 11.13 13.71
N GLN A 210 1.86 12.13 13.12
CA GLN A 210 2.20 13.53 13.36
C GLN A 210 1.76 13.99 14.76
N ALA A 211 0.55 13.61 15.19
CA ALA A 211 0.09 13.89 16.55
C ALA A 211 1.04 13.27 17.60
N ALA A 212 1.51 12.04 17.37
CA ALA A 212 2.50 11.39 18.22
C ALA A 212 3.83 12.16 18.24
N ARG A 213 4.30 12.62 17.09
CA ARG A 213 5.57 13.37 16.93
C ARG A 213 5.54 14.69 17.68
N LEU A 214 4.39 15.34 17.75
CA LEU A 214 4.15 16.61 18.46
C LEU A 214 3.89 16.42 19.97
N GLY A 215 3.89 15.16 20.46
CA GLY A 215 3.62 14.87 21.87
C GLY A 215 2.18 15.13 22.30
N ALA A 216 1.23 15.09 21.38
CA ALA A 216 -0.18 15.21 21.68
C ALA A 216 -0.66 14.07 22.60
N ALA A 217 -1.65 14.35 23.45
CA ALA A 217 -2.27 13.33 24.29
C ALA A 217 -3.18 12.39 23.48
N GLY A 218 -3.80 12.90 22.42
CA GLY A 218 -4.68 12.13 21.55
C GLY A 218 -5.03 12.85 20.27
N ALA A 219 -5.69 12.13 19.35
CA ALA A 219 -6.15 12.66 18.09
C ALA A 219 -7.61 12.27 17.82
N LEU A 220 -8.39 13.23 17.37
CA LEU A 220 -9.78 13.10 16.92
C LEU A 220 -9.83 13.41 15.43
N LEU A 221 -10.05 12.39 14.61
CA LEU A 221 -10.16 12.52 13.15
C LEU A 221 -11.62 12.77 12.78
N ILE A 222 -11.90 13.85 12.06
CA ILE A 222 -13.25 14.18 11.60
C ILE A 222 -13.57 13.35 10.36
N HIS A 223 -14.59 12.51 10.45
CA HIS A 223 -15.08 11.74 9.32
C HIS A 223 -16.14 12.53 8.54
N THR A 224 -15.91 12.65 7.23
CA THR A 224 -16.94 12.96 6.24
C THR A 224 -16.85 11.93 5.11
N ASN A 225 -17.97 11.62 4.44
CA ASN A 225 -17.93 10.69 3.31
C ASN A 225 -17.06 11.23 2.16
N GLU A 226 -16.94 12.54 2.02
CA GLU A 226 -16.10 13.19 1.02
C GLU A 226 -14.61 12.98 1.31
N SER A 227 -14.17 13.26 2.55
CA SER A 227 -12.74 13.21 2.90
C SER A 227 -12.23 11.80 3.15
N ALA A 228 -13.06 10.91 3.69
CA ALA A 228 -12.69 9.51 3.97
C ALA A 228 -12.96 8.60 2.76
N THR A 229 -13.83 9.02 1.82
CA THR A 229 -14.25 8.29 0.62
C THR A 229 -15.06 7.01 0.87
N TYR A 230 -15.44 6.76 2.12
CA TYR A 230 -16.31 5.66 2.54
C TYR A 230 -17.29 6.10 3.63
N PRO A 231 -18.43 5.38 3.81
CA PRO A 231 -19.43 5.74 4.81
C PRO A 231 -18.96 5.46 6.24
N TRP A 232 -19.62 6.09 7.23
CA TRP A 232 -19.33 5.89 8.65
C TRP A 232 -19.40 4.44 9.12
N THR A 233 -20.22 3.59 8.48
CA THR A 233 -20.31 2.16 8.77
C THR A 233 -18.99 1.42 8.56
N VAL A 234 -18.17 1.83 7.59
CA VAL A 234 -16.82 1.30 7.40
C VAL A 234 -15.94 1.65 8.60
N VAL A 235 -16.02 2.90 9.09
CA VAL A 235 -15.29 3.32 10.30
C VAL A 235 -15.74 2.50 11.51
N GLN A 236 -17.05 2.34 11.71
CA GLN A 236 -17.58 1.52 12.80
C GLN A 236 -17.02 0.10 12.77
N ASN A 237 -17.07 -0.55 11.61
CA ASN A 237 -16.63 -1.93 11.47
C ASN A 237 -15.11 -2.09 11.55
N SER A 238 -14.34 -1.10 11.09
CA SER A 238 -12.88 -1.17 11.04
C SER A 238 -12.21 -0.83 12.36
N TRP A 239 -12.77 0.11 13.14
CA TRP A 239 -12.16 0.63 14.38
C TRP A 239 -12.95 0.30 15.66
N SER A 240 -13.96 -0.56 15.58
CA SER A 240 -14.58 -1.23 16.73
C SER A 240 -14.00 -2.65 16.90
N GLY A 241 -14.33 -3.32 17.99
CA GLY A 241 -13.81 -4.66 18.23
C GLY A 241 -12.32 -4.70 18.51
N GLN A 242 -11.65 -5.81 18.19
CA GLN A 242 -10.22 -5.97 18.49
C GLN A 242 -9.35 -5.19 17.50
N GLN A 243 -8.58 -4.24 18.02
CA GLN A 243 -7.51 -3.56 17.29
C GLN A 243 -6.20 -4.30 17.50
N ILE A 244 -5.42 -4.49 16.44
CA ILE A 244 -4.20 -5.31 16.47
C ILE A 244 -2.98 -4.43 16.23
N GLN A 245 -1.88 -4.72 16.93
CA GLN A 245 -0.60 -4.02 16.83
C GLN A 245 0.55 -5.03 16.82
N ILE A 246 1.70 -4.66 16.25
CA ILE A 246 2.92 -5.50 16.36
C ILE A 246 3.45 -5.39 17.79
N GLU A 247 3.74 -6.55 18.41
CA GLU A 247 4.35 -6.59 19.75
C GLU A 247 5.74 -5.94 19.75
N GLY A 248 6.05 -5.17 20.79
CA GLY A 248 7.33 -4.47 20.90
C GLY A 248 7.48 -3.25 20.01
N GLN A 249 6.39 -2.78 19.39
CA GLN A 249 6.38 -1.47 18.78
C GLN A 249 6.63 -0.42 19.87
N THR A 250 7.57 0.51 19.63
CA THR A 250 7.91 1.57 20.59
C THR A 250 6.62 2.30 20.99
N PRO A 251 6.32 2.46 22.28
CA PRO A 251 5.14 3.20 22.71
C PRO A 251 5.18 4.59 22.07
N GLN A 252 4.14 4.94 21.34
CA GLN A 252 4.00 6.28 20.82
C GLN A 252 3.61 7.19 22.00
N THR A 253 4.03 8.43 21.97
CA THR A 253 3.61 9.46 22.94
C THR A 253 2.10 9.68 22.92
N LEU A 254 1.48 9.44 21.77
CA LEU A 254 0.04 9.47 21.56
C LEU A 254 -0.65 8.35 22.36
N ARG A 255 -1.60 8.69 23.21
CA ARG A 255 -2.28 7.71 24.06
C ARG A 255 -3.45 7.02 23.36
N PHE A 256 -4.18 7.75 22.50
CA PHE A 256 -5.31 7.23 21.74
C PHE A 256 -5.45 7.89 20.38
N GLY A 257 -6.05 7.14 19.44
CA GLY A 257 -6.63 7.65 18.22
C GLY A 257 -8.15 7.47 18.25
N ALA A 258 -8.87 8.38 17.62
CA ALA A 258 -10.31 8.29 17.51
C ALA A 258 -10.81 8.89 16.19
N TRP A 259 -11.91 8.35 15.70
CA TRP A 259 -12.73 9.00 14.68
C TRP A 259 -13.96 9.58 15.35
N ILE A 260 -14.38 10.76 14.90
CA ILE A 260 -15.66 11.35 15.26
C ILE A 260 -16.44 11.73 14.00
N THR A 261 -17.76 11.60 14.06
CA THR A 261 -18.61 12.05 12.95
C THR A 261 -18.53 13.55 12.76
N GLU A 262 -18.71 14.03 11.53
CA GLU A 262 -18.83 15.48 11.26
C GLU A 262 -19.92 16.12 12.11
N ARG A 263 -21.04 15.41 12.35
CA ARG A 263 -22.13 15.89 13.22
C ARG A 263 -21.61 16.20 14.62
N ALA A 264 -20.86 15.31 15.24
CA ALA A 264 -20.28 15.50 16.57
C ALA A 264 -19.26 16.65 16.57
N ALA A 265 -18.38 16.72 15.55
CA ALA A 265 -17.42 17.81 15.40
C ALA A 265 -18.12 19.17 15.29
N ARG A 266 -19.17 19.28 14.47
CA ARG A 266 -19.99 20.49 14.32
C ARG A 266 -20.65 20.93 15.63
N GLN A 267 -21.13 19.97 16.43
CA GLN A 267 -21.73 20.25 17.73
C GLN A 267 -20.71 20.83 18.71
N ILE A 268 -19.50 20.23 18.79
CA ILE A 268 -18.41 20.72 19.65
C ILE A 268 -17.99 22.12 19.25
N VAL A 269 -17.71 22.34 17.97
CA VAL A 269 -17.23 23.63 17.43
C VAL A 269 -18.26 24.74 17.61
N ARG A 270 -19.54 24.43 17.33
CA ARG A 270 -20.66 25.38 17.57
C ARG A 270 -20.82 25.73 19.06
N ALA A 271 -20.66 24.74 19.94
CA ALA A 271 -20.73 24.99 21.38
C ALA A 271 -19.57 25.88 21.86
N ALA A 272 -18.42 25.84 21.19
CA ALA A 272 -17.30 26.76 21.39
C ALA A 272 -17.55 28.18 20.81
N GLY A 273 -18.69 28.42 20.17
CA GLY A 273 -19.02 29.70 19.55
C GLY A 273 -18.33 29.96 18.20
N ILE A 274 -17.84 28.92 17.54
CA ILE A 274 -17.07 28.98 16.29
C ILE A 274 -17.94 28.49 15.12
N ASP A 275 -17.79 29.14 13.96
CA ASP A 275 -18.40 28.69 12.70
C ASP A 275 -17.54 27.55 12.10
N TYR A 276 -18.10 26.34 12.10
CA TYR A 276 -17.43 25.14 11.60
C TYR A 276 -17.05 25.26 10.11
N ASP A 277 -17.96 25.74 9.27
CA ASP A 277 -17.70 25.81 7.83
C ASP A 277 -16.63 26.85 7.49
N LEU A 278 -16.62 27.98 8.22
CA LEU A 278 -15.55 28.97 8.09
C LEU A 278 -14.20 28.42 8.57
N MET A 279 -14.21 27.68 9.68
CA MET A 279 -13.00 27.05 10.24
C MET A 279 -12.41 26.04 9.25
N VAL A 280 -13.22 25.16 8.64
CA VAL A 280 -12.80 24.18 7.63
C VAL A 280 -12.30 24.89 6.34
N ARG A 281 -12.99 25.94 5.87
CA ARG A 281 -12.49 26.70 4.70
C ARG A 281 -11.15 27.37 4.96
N ARG A 282 -10.90 27.85 6.17
CA ARG A 282 -9.59 28.44 6.53
C ARG A 282 -8.49 27.40 6.60
N ALA A 283 -8.79 26.18 7.03
CA ALA A 283 -7.82 25.08 7.07
C ALA A 283 -7.23 24.72 5.70
N ALA A 284 -7.92 25.01 4.59
CA ALA A 284 -7.42 24.81 3.24
C ALA A 284 -6.47 25.92 2.75
N ARG A 285 -6.02 26.82 3.61
CA ARG A 285 -5.18 27.97 3.24
C ARG A 285 -3.79 27.87 3.90
N ARG A 286 -2.76 28.31 3.20
CA ARG A 286 -1.37 28.32 3.72
C ARG A 286 -1.18 29.23 4.95
N ASP A 287 -2.02 30.26 5.11
CA ASP A 287 -2.03 31.16 6.25
C ASP A 287 -2.89 30.69 7.42
N PHE A 288 -3.31 29.44 7.41
CA PHE A 288 -4.03 28.82 8.53
C PHE A 288 -3.17 28.78 9.79
N HIS A 289 -3.81 28.99 10.94
CA HIS A 289 -3.24 28.80 12.27
C HIS A 289 -4.16 27.89 13.10
N PRO A 290 -3.60 27.08 14.01
CA PRO A 290 -4.38 26.26 14.93
C PRO A 290 -5.42 27.08 15.69
N VAL A 291 -6.57 26.47 15.95
CA VAL A 291 -7.70 27.11 16.66
C VAL A 291 -7.98 26.37 17.94
N THR A 292 -7.68 27.00 19.06
CA THR A 292 -8.08 26.49 20.38
C THR A 292 -9.59 26.62 20.54
N LEU A 293 -10.29 25.50 20.81
CA LEU A 293 -11.75 25.51 20.91
C LEU A 293 -12.28 25.93 22.28
N ASN A 294 -11.41 26.17 23.28
CA ASN A 294 -11.79 26.33 24.69
C ASN A 294 -12.74 25.20 25.15
N ALA A 295 -12.50 24.03 24.62
CA ALA A 295 -13.20 22.78 24.91
C ALA A 295 -12.18 21.79 25.46
N HIS A 296 -12.62 20.97 26.44
CA HIS A 296 -11.77 19.99 27.10
C HIS A 296 -12.40 18.61 26.92
N ALA A 297 -11.61 17.66 26.38
CA ALA A 297 -12.09 16.29 26.23
C ALA A 297 -11.45 15.39 27.27
N VAL A 298 -12.25 14.47 27.80
CA VAL A 298 -11.81 13.36 28.65
C VAL A 298 -12.21 12.07 27.96
N ILE A 299 -11.23 11.22 27.69
CA ILE A 299 -11.46 9.89 27.18
C ILE A 299 -10.98 8.85 28.20
N ASP A 300 -11.79 7.83 28.43
CA ASP A 300 -11.45 6.66 29.22
C ASP A 300 -11.67 5.42 28.36
N ILE A 301 -10.61 4.61 28.17
CA ILE A 301 -10.63 3.39 27.35
C ILE A 301 -10.20 2.22 28.24
N ALA A 302 -11.16 1.49 28.77
CA ALA A 302 -10.88 0.17 29.33
C ALA A 302 -10.66 -0.84 28.19
N SER A 303 -9.68 -1.74 28.34
CA SER A 303 -9.32 -2.66 27.25
C SER A 303 -9.05 -4.08 27.74
N ARG A 304 -9.48 -5.06 26.93
CA ARG A 304 -9.00 -6.44 27.05
C ARG A 304 -7.81 -6.61 26.12
N VAL A 305 -6.70 -7.12 26.66
CA VAL A 305 -5.43 -7.29 25.93
C VAL A 305 -5.13 -8.78 25.77
N ARG A 306 -4.86 -9.21 24.54
CA ARG A 306 -4.46 -10.57 24.17
C ARG A 306 -3.17 -10.53 23.34
N ARG A 307 -2.14 -11.31 23.73
CA ARG A 307 -0.96 -11.53 22.91
C ARG A 307 -1.11 -12.82 22.13
N PHE A 308 -0.73 -12.80 20.86
CA PHE A 308 -0.81 -13.95 19.98
C PHE A 308 0.18 -13.81 18.81
N THR A 309 0.33 -14.87 18.06
CA THR A 309 1.20 -14.89 16.87
C THR A 309 0.36 -15.21 15.65
N SER A 310 0.63 -14.53 14.56
CA SER A 310 0.21 -14.90 13.22
C SER A 310 1.45 -15.09 12.34
N VAL A 311 1.29 -15.42 11.06
CA VAL A 311 2.42 -15.69 10.18
C VAL A 311 2.22 -15.04 8.82
N ASN A 312 3.29 -14.49 8.23
CA ASN A 312 3.34 -14.37 6.78
C ASN A 312 3.76 -15.72 6.20
N VAL A 313 3.19 -16.11 5.07
CA VAL A 313 3.59 -17.33 4.34
C VAL A 313 4.45 -16.93 3.17
N ILE A 314 5.71 -17.39 3.14
CA ILE A 314 6.70 -16.95 2.17
C ILE A 314 7.27 -18.16 1.42
N GLY A 315 6.96 -18.23 0.13
CA GLY A 315 7.60 -19.14 -0.82
C GLY A 315 8.57 -18.39 -1.71
N ARG A 316 9.62 -19.05 -2.19
CA ARG A 316 10.57 -18.47 -3.13
C ARG A 316 10.83 -19.39 -4.32
N LEU A 317 11.02 -18.79 -5.48
CA LEU A 317 11.52 -19.40 -6.69
C LEU A 317 12.93 -18.86 -6.93
N GLU A 318 13.92 -19.71 -6.71
CA GLU A 318 15.34 -19.34 -6.80
C GLU A 318 15.84 -19.28 -8.25
N THR A 319 16.84 -18.44 -8.49
CA THR A 319 17.64 -18.47 -9.71
C THR A 319 18.59 -19.66 -9.72
N ASP A 320 19.08 -20.06 -10.89
CA ASP A 320 20.14 -21.09 -11.01
C ASP A 320 21.48 -20.67 -10.38
N HIS A 321 21.64 -19.39 -10.05
CA HIS A 321 22.88 -18.82 -9.52
C HIS A 321 22.90 -18.74 -7.99
N GLY A 322 21.85 -19.25 -7.31
CA GLY A 322 21.71 -19.19 -5.84
C GLY A 322 21.16 -17.86 -5.34
N ASP A 323 21.01 -17.73 -4.00
CA ASP A 323 20.25 -16.68 -3.33
C ASP A 323 21.06 -15.39 -2.99
N ASP A 324 22.24 -15.21 -3.59
CA ASP A 324 23.10 -14.03 -3.33
C ASP A 324 22.63 -12.76 -4.05
N GLY A 325 21.52 -12.84 -4.76
CA GLY A 325 21.04 -11.85 -5.71
C GLY A 325 19.97 -10.89 -5.18
N GLU A 326 19.53 -10.13 -6.12
CA GLU A 326 18.38 -9.24 -6.03
C GLU A 326 17.09 -10.06 -6.17
N ILE A 327 16.00 -9.57 -5.59
CA ILE A 327 14.71 -10.27 -5.63
C ILE A 327 13.58 -9.37 -6.13
N VAL A 328 12.52 -10.02 -6.63
CA VAL A 328 11.20 -9.43 -6.86
C VAL A 328 10.23 -10.02 -5.85
N VAL A 329 9.38 -9.18 -5.24
CA VAL A 329 8.38 -9.62 -4.26
C VAL A 329 6.98 -9.50 -4.84
N LEU A 330 6.18 -10.56 -4.72
CA LEU A 330 4.76 -10.58 -5.06
C LEU A 330 3.97 -10.77 -3.78
N THR A 331 2.94 -9.93 -3.55
CA THR A 331 2.16 -9.95 -2.30
C THR A 331 0.67 -10.07 -2.54
N ALA A 332 -0.01 -10.74 -1.60
CA ALA A 332 -1.45 -10.68 -1.38
C ALA A 332 -1.73 -11.01 0.09
N HIS A 333 -2.65 -10.33 0.76
CA HIS A 333 -2.98 -10.70 2.13
C HIS A 333 -4.02 -11.84 2.18
N TYR A 334 -3.91 -12.69 3.19
CA TYR A 334 -4.83 -13.82 3.34
C TYR A 334 -5.77 -13.70 4.54
N ASP A 335 -5.52 -12.76 5.44
CA ASP A 335 -6.41 -12.46 6.54
C ASP A 335 -7.65 -11.68 6.08
N HIS A 336 -8.71 -11.78 6.88
CA HIS A 336 -9.83 -10.85 6.81
C HIS A 336 -10.33 -10.57 8.24
N ARG A 337 -11.54 -10.05 8.39
CA ARG A 337 -12.00 -9.47 9.66
C ARG A 337 -12.46 -10.51 10.68
N GLY A 338 -12.65 -11.77 10.30
CA GLY A 338 -13.05 -12.82 11.22
C GLY A 338 -14.55 -12.82 11.55
N ILE A 339 -14.87 -13.16 12.79
CA ILE A 339 -16.22 -13.07 13.32
C ILE A 339 -16.42 -11.70 13.96
N GLY A 340 -17.41 -10.96 13.50
CA GLY A 340 -17.71 -9.59 13.91
C GLY A 340 -19.18 -9.36 14.27
N THR A 341 -19.61 -8.10 14.20
CA THR A 341 -21.01 -7.75 14.39
C THR A 341 -21.89 -8.39 13.33
N ALA A 342 -22.96 -9.08 13.75
CA ALA A 342 -23.87 -9.70 12.81
C ALA A 342 -24.64 -8.65 11.99
N LEU A 343 -24.66 -8.82 10.68
CA LEU A 343 -25.47 -8.05 9.74
C LEU A 343 -26.45 -9.02 9.05
N ASN A 344 -27.74 -8.74 9.14
CA ASN A 344 -28.80 -9.60 8.59
C ASN A 344 -28.75 -11.06 9.10
N GLY A 345 -28.22 -11.29 10.30
CA GLY A 345 -28.10 -12.62 10.92
C GLY A 345 -26.77 -13.33 10.66
N ASP A 346 -25.92 -12.81 9.80
CA ASP A 346 -24.59 -13.33 9.52
C ASP A 346 -23.49 -12.49 10.22
N SER A 347 -22.51 -13.17 10.83
CA SER A 347 -21.41 -12.57 11.58
C SER A 347 -20.02 -12.97 11.06
N ILE A 348 -19.93 -13.82 10.04
CA ILE A 348 -18.68 -14.29 9.45
C ILE A 348 -18.30 -13.36 8.30
N TYR A 349 -17.18 -12.68 8.42
CA TYR A 349 -16.64 -11.80 7.39
C TYR A 349 -15.71 -12.63 6.50
N ASN A 350 -16.28 -13.31 5.49
CA ASN A 350 -15.56 -14.29 4.68
C ASN A 350 -14.44 -13.68 3.82
N GLY A 351 -14.63 -12.47 3.28
CA GLY A 351 -13.63 -11.79 2.46
C GLY A 351 -13.30 -12.60 1.20
N ALA A 352 -14.30 -12.89 0.38
CA ALA A 352 -14.11 -13.65 -0.86
C ALA A 352 -13.38 -12.82 -1.92
N GLN A 353 -13.83 -11.59 -2.13
CA GLN A 353 -13.14 -10.65 -2.99
C GLN A 353 -11.98 -9.99 -2.25
N ASP A 354 -12.14 -9.62 -0.98
CA ASP A 354 -11.15 -9.00 -0.11
C ASP A 354 -10.65 -10.00 0.98
N ASN A 355 -9.64 -10.82 0.79
CA ASN A 355 -8.79 -10.93 -0.39
C ASN A 355 -8.49 -12.41 -0.72
N ALA A 356 -9.48 -13.31 -0.59
CA ALA A 356 -9.29 -14.69 -1.06
C ALA A 356 -9.00 -14.71 -2.57
N SER A 357 -9.54 -13.74 -3.33
CA SER A 357 -9.31 -13.57 -4.76
C SER A 357 -7.86 -13.22 -5.08
N GLY A 358 -7.25 -12.29 -4.35
CA GLY A 358 -5.84 -11.92 -4.54
C GLY A 358 -4.89 -13.06 -4.17
N VAL A 359 -5.18 -13.81 -3.08
CA VAL A 359 -4.40 -15.01 -2.73
C VAL A 359 -4.52 -16.06 -3.82
N ALA A 360 -5.72 -16.28 -4.39
CA ALA A 360 -5.89 -17.20 -5.50
C ALA A 360 -5.05 -16.78 -6.72
N GLY A 361 -4.99 -15.49 -7.02
CA GLY A 361 -4.12 -14.92 -8.06
C GLY A 361 -2.63 -15.13 -7.77
N LEU A 362 -2.19 -14.91 -6.52
CA LEU A 362 -0.82 -15.15 -6.09
C LEU A 362 -0.43 -16.63 -6.24
N LEU A 363 -1.28 -17.56 -5.82
CA LEU A 363 -1.07 -19.01 -5.94
C LEU A 363 -1.01 -19.46 -7.40
N ALA A 364 -1.90 -18.92 -8.24
CA ALA A 364 -1.91 -19.22 -9.67
C ALA A 364 -0.65 -18.69 -10.36
N THR A 365 -0.19 -17.49 -10.01
CA THR A 365 1.06 -16.90 -10.49
C THR A 365 2.27 -17.74 -10.04
N ALA A 366 2.28 -18.20 -8.79
CA ALA A 366 3.35 -19.05 -8.25
C ALA A 366 3.47 -20.37 -9.02
N ALA A 367 2.36 -21.07 -9.24
CA ALA A 367 2.33 -22.30 -10.03
C ALA A 367 2.80 -22.08 -11.47
N GLY A 368 2.36 -20.98 -12.08
CA GLY A 368 2.77 -20.60 -13.43
C GLY A 368 4.28 -20.35 -13.54
N LEU A 369 4.82 -19.48 -12.68
CA LEU A 369 6.24 -19.13 -12.70
C LEU A 369 7.14 -20.32 -12.36
N ALA A 370 6.73 -21.18 -11.42
CA ALA A 370 7.46 -22.42 -11.13
C ALA A 370 7.54 -23.35 -12.36
N ALA A 371 6.48 -23.47 -13.15
CA ALA A 371 6.49 -24.24 -14.40
C ALA A 371 7.35 -23.63 -15.50
N ALA A 372 7.65 -22.34 -15.44
CA ALA A 372 8.62 -21.71 -16.33
C ALA A 372 10.05 -22.19 -16.08
N GLY A 373 10.35 -22.59 -14.84
CA GLY A 373 11.69 -22.92 -14.36
C GLY A 373 12.36 -21.76 -13.63
N PRO A 374 13.65 -21.88 -13.27
CA PRO A 374 14.38 -20.85 -12.55
C PRO A 374 14.36 -19.49 -13.24
N PRO A 375 14.10 -18.39 -12.52
CA PRO A 375 14.18 -17.05 -13.11
C PRO A 375 15.64 -16.67 -13.42
N PRO A 376 15.87 -15.83 -14.47
CA PRO A 376 17.22 -15.68 -15.01
C PRO A 376 18.22 -14.94 -14.11
N ASN A 377 17.82 -13.86 -13.42
CA ASN A 377 18.75 -12.99 -12.69
C ASN A 377 18.31 -12.65 -11.26
N ARG A 378 17.00 -12.70 -10.95
CA ARG A 378 16.46 -12.38 -9.63
C ARG A 378 15.53 -13.48 -9.18
N SER A 379 15.69 -13.93 -7.94
CA SER A 379 14.70 -14.80 -7.30
C SER A 379 13.37 -14.09 -7.13
N ILE A 380 12.27 -14.86 -7.16
CA ILE A 380 10.92 -14.32 -6.97
C ILE A 380 10.38 -14.84 -5.64
N TYR A 381 9.97 -13.92 -4.80
CA TYR A 381 9.37 -14.21 -3.49
C TYR A 381 7.86 -13.98 -3.55
N PHE A 382 7.11 -14.98 -3.10
CA PHE A 382 5.66 -14.95 -2.98
C PHE A 382 5.30 -14.82 -1.51
N VAL A 383 4.67 -13.73 -1.14
CA VAL A 383 4.40 -13.39 0.27
C VAL A 383 2.90 -13.24 0.49
N ALA A 384 2.28 -14.27 1.08
CA ALA A 384 0.93 -14.14 1.58
C ALA A 384 0.99 -13.50 2.98
N THR A 385 0.58 -12.25 3.09
CA THR A 385 0.70 -11.45 4.31
C THR A 385 -0.46 -11.67 5.26
N THR A 386 -0.21 -11.51 6.56
CA THR A 386 -1.23 -11.52 7.62
C THR A 386 -1.49 -10.13 8.15
N ALA A 387 -2.64 -9.93 8.79
CA ALA A 387 -3.00 -8.71 9.52
C ALA A 387 -2.91 -7.41 8.68
N LYS A 388 -3.24 -7.49 7.38
CA LYS A 388 -3.39 -6.31 6.51
C LYS A 388 -4.57 -5.46 6.98
N GLU A 389 -5.68 -6.10 7.31
CA GLU A 389 -6.91 -5.46 7.79
C GLU A 389 -6.73 -4.68 9.09
N SER A 390 -5.63 -4.94 9.79
CA SER A 390 -5.28 -4.28 11.06
C SER A 390 -4.21 -3.19 10.90
N GLY A 391 -3.93 -2.74 9.66
CA GLY A 391 -2.95 -1.68 9.38
C GLY A 391 -1.65 -2.18 8.76
N LEU A 392 -1.72 -3.11 7.80
CA LEU A 392 -0.59 -3.58 6.98
C LEU A 392 0.53 -4.23 7.82
N LEU A 393 0.14 -4.90 8.92
CA LEU A 393 1.12 -5.35 9.93
C LEU A 393 2.01 -6.47 9.42
N GLY A 394 1.50 -7.36 8.56
CA GLY A 394 2.28 -8.43 7.94
C GLY A 394 3.36 -7.89 7.01
N ALA A 395 3.01 -6.99 6.09
CA ALA A 395 3.97 -6.32 5.22
C ALA A 395 4.96 -5.47 6.03
N THR A 396 4.51 -4.78 7.09
CA THR A 396 5.38 -4.04 8.00
C THR A 396 6.37 -4.97 8.72
N ALA A 397 5.93 -6.15 9.17
CA ALA A 397 6.80 -7.15 9.78
C ALA A 397 7.82 -7.70 8.79
N PHE A 398 7.42 -7.93 7.53
CA PHE A 398 8.34 -8.32 6.45
C PHE A 398 9.43 -7.27 6.25
N ILE A 399 9.06 -5.99 6.16
CA ILE A 399 10.02 -4.87 5.99
C ILE A 399 10.99 -4.75 7.18
N ARG A 400 10.53 -5.03 8.41
CA ARG A 400 11.38 -4.96 9.61
C ARG A 400 12.36 -6.12 9.74
N SER A 401 12.00 -7.28 9.23
CA SER A 401 12.82 -8.50 9.29
C SER A 401 12.73 -9.26 7.97
N PRO A 402 13.23 -8.65 6.87
CA PRO A 402 13.13 -9.25 5.55
C PRO A 402 14.09 -10.44 5.42
N PRO A 403 13.79 -11.42 4.54
CA PRO A 403 14.68 -12.57 4.30
C PRO A 403 15.99 -12.16 3.61
N VAL A 404 16.01 -11.03 2.93
CA VAL A 404 17.19 -10.42 2.30
C VAL A 404 17.26 -8.94 2.64
N PRO A 405 18.43 -8.29 2.58
CA PRO A 405 18.52 -6.84 2.77
C PRO A 405 17.54 -6.08 1.86
N LEU A 406 16.80 -5.11 2.40
CA LEU A 406 15.81 -4.34 1.64
C LEU A 406 16.37 -3.73 0.35
N ALA A 407 17.65 -3.32 0.34
CA ALA A 407 18.32 -2.79 -0.84
C ALA A 407 18.42 -3.78 -2.01
N ARG A 408 18.22 -5.09 -1.77
CA ARG A 408 18.19 -6.15 -2.78
C ARG A 408 16.80 -6.39 -3.38
N ILE A 409 15.75 -5.81 -2.80
CA ILE A 409 14.39 -5.94 -3.34
C ILE A 409 14.22 -4.97 -4.50
N ALA A 410 14.18 -5.48 -5.73
CA ALA A 410 14.08 -4.66 -6.93
C ALA A 410 12.73 -3.95 -7.04
N ALA A 411 11.65 -4.68 -6.78
CA ALA A 411 10.28 -4.18 -6.80
C ALA A 411 9.37 -5.07 -5.96
N ALA A 412 8.23 -4.52 -5.51
CA ALA A 412 7.13 -5.31 -4.97
C ALA A 412 5.85 -5.08 -5.78
N ILE A 413 5.12 -6.18 -6.07
CA ILE A 413 3.87 -6.17 -6.84
C ILE A 413 2.78 -6.77 -5.96
N ASN A 414 1.69 -6.04 -5.76
CA ASN A 414 0.60 -6.42 -4.88
C ASN A 414 -0.69 -6.72 -5.64
N LEU A 415 -1.45 -7.70 -5.16
CA LEU A 415 -2.78 -8.03 -5.65
C LEU A 415 -3.76 -8.09 -4.46
N ASP A 416 -4.71 -7.16 -4.44
CA ASP A 416 -5.68 -6.99 -3.36
C ASP A 416 -7.03 -6.57 -3.94
N GLY A 417 -8.10 -7.32 -3.64
CA GLY A 417 -9.41 -7.11 -4.24
C GLY A 417 -9.44 -7.40 -5.74
N ALA A 418 -9.04 -8.62 -6.14
CA ALA A 418 -8.90 -8.99 -7.54
C ALA A 418 -10.24 -8.99 -8.30
N ASN A 419 -10.17 -8.83 -9.62
CA ASN A 419 -11.32 -8.70 -10.50
C ASN A 419 -12.07 -10.03 -10.71
N VAL A 420 -13.17 -10.21 -10.01
CA VAL A 420 -14.08 -11.38 -10.13
C VAL A 420 -15.35 -11.05 -10.94
N TRP A 421 -15.37 -9.94 -11.68
CA TRP A 421 -16.57 -9.46 -12.41
C TRP A 421 -16.50 -9.67 -13.93
N GLY A 422 -15.38 -10.16 -14.45
CA GLY A 422 -15.16 -10.46 -15.87
C GLY A 422 -14.04 -9.66 -16.51
N ALA A 423 -13.79 -9.93 -17.80
CA ALA A 423 -12.71 -9.30 -18.54
C ALA A 423 -12.93 -7.79 -18.75
N THR A 424 -11.82 -7.04 -18.75
CA THR A 424 -11.77 -5.62 -19.09
C THR A 424 -10.90 -5.37 -20.32
N ARG A 425 -11.02 -4.18 -20.93
CA ARG A 425 -10.14 -3.70 -22.02
C ARG A 425 -8.99 -2.84 -21.48
N ASP A 426 -9.01 -2.59 -20.19
CA ASP A 426 -8.06 -1.72 -19.50
C ASP A 426 -7.68 -2.32 -18.14
N VAL A 427 -6.67 -1.74 -17.52
CA VAL A 427 -6.20 -2.13 -16.18
C VAL A 427 -5.70 -0.90 -15.45
N VAL A 428 -5.91 -0.87 -14.12
CA VAL A 428 -5.31 0.11 -13.22
C VAL A 428 -4.10 -0.52 -12.55
N MET A 429 -2.96 0.20 -12.52
CA MET A 429 -1.78 -0.22 -11.75
C MET A 429 -1.29 0.97 -10.94
N LEU A 430 -1.70 1.07 -9.66
CA LEU A 430 -1.28 2.17 -8.79
C LEU A 430 0.23 2.10 -8.55
N GLY A 431 0.89 3.25 -8.56
CA GLY A 431 2.34 3.37 -8.44
C GLY A 431 3.10 3.32 -9.76
N ALA A 432 2.42 3.02 -10.87
CA ALA A 432 3.05 3.02 -12.19
C ALA A 432 3.61 4.40 -12.57
N GLU A 433 2.87 5.46 -12.25
CA GLU A 433 3.27 6.85 -12.50
C GLU A 433 4.41 7.34 -11.59
N LEU A 434 4.67 6.65 -10.47
CA LEU A 434 5.62 7.09 -9.45
C LEU A 434 7.07 6.63 -9.70
N SER A 435 7.28 5.67 -10.61
CA SER A 435 8.60 5.08 -10.84
C SER A 435 8.80 4.62 -12.27
N THR A 436 10.02 4.21 -12.60
CA THR A 436 10.33 3.62 -13.91
C THR A 436 9.60 2.32 -14.20
N LEU A 437 8.92 1.72 -13.19
CA LEU A 437 8.00 0.58 -13.39
C LEU A 437 6.84 0.93 -14.34
N GLY A 438 6.45 2.19 -14.46
CA GLY A 438 5.37 2.62 -15.35
C GLY A 438 5.59 2.23 -16.80
N LYS A 439 6.82 2.35 -17.31
CA LYS A 439 7.15 1.93 -18.69
C LYS A 439 7.00 0.41 -18.87
N LEU A 440 7.39 -0.36 -17.86
CA LEU A 440 7.22 -1.81 -17.87
C LEU A 440 5.74 -2.19 -17.77
N ALA A 441 5.00 -1.55 -16.88
CA ALA A 441 3.56 -1.76 -16.69
C ALA A 441 2.78 -1.49 -18.00
N GLU A 442 3.09 -0.40 -18.69
CA GLU A 442 2.50 -0.07 -19.99
C GLU A 442 2.82 -1.11 -21.07
N ALA A 443 4.08 -1.55 -21.14
CA ALA A 443 4.51 -2.55 -22.11
C ALA A 443 3.83 -3.90 -21.87
N VAL A 444 3.71 -4.32 -20.61
CA VAL A 444 3.07 -5.57 -20.21
C VAL A 444 1.54 -5.50 -20.43
N ALA A 445 0.89 -4.41 -20.06
CA ALA A 445 -0.55 -4.21 -20.34
C ALA A 445 -0.83 -4.31 -21.83
N ARG A 446 -0.04 -3.63 -22.66
CA ARG A 446 -0.15 -3.68 -24.14
C ARG A 446 0.05 -5.10 -24.69
N ALA A 447 0.97 -5.88 -24.13
CA ALA A 447 1.20 -7.27 -24.55
C ALA A 447 0.01 -8.18 -24.25
N GLU A 448 -0.82 -7.83 -23.26
CA GLU A 448 -2.09 -8.51 -22.93
C GLU A 448 -3.29 -7.87 -23.65
N GLY A 449 -3.07 -6.90 -24.54
CA GLY A 449 -4.15 -6.19 -25.26
C GLY A 449 -4.94 -5.23 -24.37
N LEU A 450 -4.36 -4.78 -23.26
CA LEU A 450 -4.99 -3.89 -22.29
C LEU A 450 -4.42 -2.47 -22.38
N THR A 451 -5.26 -1.48 -22.07
CA THR A 451 -4.82 -0.10 -21.87
C THR A 451 -4.53 0.13 -20.39
N LEU A 452 -3.34 0.64 -20.07
CA LEU A 452 -3.02 1.06 -18.71
C LEU A 452 -3.72 2.39 -18.40
N LEU A 453 -4.49 2.42 -17.33
CA LEU A 453 -5.15 3.64 -16.83
C LEU A 453 -4.41 4.19 -15.62
N ALA A 454 -4.44 5.52 -15.50
CA ALA A 454 -4.13 6.19 -14.23
C ALA A 454 -5.18 5.83 -13.16
N ASP A 455 -4.86 6.12 -11.90
CA ASP A 455 -5.83 5.96 -10.80
C ASP A 455 -7.12 6.72 -11.12
N PRO A 456 -8.25 6.03 -11.23
CA PRO A 456 -9.51 6.68 -11.57
C PRO A 456 -10.19 7.38 -10.38
N ASN A 457 -9.75 7.11 -9.15
CA ASN A 457 -10.27 7.69 -7.91
C ASN A 457 -9.10 8.11 -6.98
N PRO A 458 -8.22 9.00 -7.44
CA PRO A 458 -6.98 9.33 -6.73
C PRO A 458 -7.24 10.00 -5.36
N GLU A 459 -8.44 10.58 -5.18
CA GLU A 459 -8.90 11.17 -3.91
C GLU A 459 -9.11 10.14 -2.80
N THR A 460 -9.25 8.86 -3.14
CA THR A 460 -9.44 7.78 -2.16
C THR A 460 -8.17 7.41 -1.43
N GLY A 461 -7.00 7.73 -2.01
CA GLY A 461 -5.71 7.33 -1.46
C GLY A 461 -5.50 5.81 -1.40
N SER A 462 -6.12 5.05 -2.31
CA SER A 462 -6.05 3.59 -2.33
C SER A 462 -4.62 3.06 -2.35
N PHE A 463 -3.67 3.84 -2.89
CA PHE A 463 -2.24 3.54 -2.85
C PHE A 463 -1.70 3.35 -1.42
N PHE A 464 -2.28 4.00 -0.40
CA PHE A 464 -1.79 3.96 0.99
C PHE A 464 -2.43 2.85 1.83
N HIS A 465 -3.35 2.06 1.27
CA HIS A 465 -4.22 1.16 2.03
C HIS A 465 -3.97 -0.33 1.79
N SER A 466 -2.89 -0.71 1.07
CA SER A 466 -2.57 -2.12 0.85
C SER A 466 -1.07 -2.43 0.98
N ASP A 467 -0.71 -3.71 0.94
CA ASP A 467 0.59 -4.26 1.36
C ASP A 467 1.81 -3.77 0.56
N HIS A 468 1.63 -3.18 -0.60
CA HIS A 468 2.71 -2.52 -1.34
C HIS A 468 3.22 -1.25 -0.65
N PHE A 469 2.37 -0.58 0.14
CA PHE A 469 2.70 0.70 0.74
C PHE A 469 3.85 0.66 1.76
N PRO A 470 3.97 -0.32 2.68
CA PRO A 470 5.16 -0.45 3.52
C PRO A 470 6.47 -0.59 2.73
N PHE A 471 6.45 -1.24 1.55
CA PHE A 471 7.60 -1.32 0.65
C PHE A 471 7.93 0.06 0.05
N ALA A 472 6.92 0.80 -0.43
CA ALA A 472 7.11 2.16 -0.93
C ALA A 472 7.73 3.08 0.12
N ARG A 473 7.22 3.06 1.36
CA ARG A 473 7.79 3.82 2.49
C ARG A 473 9.24 3.45 2.80
N ALA A 474 9.61 2.19 2.57
CA ALA A 474 10.99 1.72 2.73
C ALA A 474 11.89 2.07 1.53
N GLY A 475 11.35 2.68 0.48
CA GLY A 475 12.10 3.11 -0.70
C GLY A 475 12.14 2.09 -1.84
N VAL A 476 11.39 0.99 -1.76
CA VAL A 476 11.28 -0.01 -2.82
C VAL A 476 10.19 0.41 -3.81
N PRO A 477 10.44 0.51 -5.13
CA PRO A 477 9.42 0.75 -6.13
C PRO A 477 8.34 -0.33 -6.15
N VAL A 478 7.08 0.06 -6.32
CA VAL A 478 5.94 -0.83 -6.17
C VAL A 478 4.91 -0.67 -7.30
N LEU A 479 4.12 -1.73 -7.50
CA LEU A 479 2.87 -1.72 -8.27
C LEU A 479 1.77 -2.40 -7.48
N PHE A 480 0.57 -1.84 -7.55
CA PHE A 480 -0.65 -2.48 -7.08
C PHE A 480 -1.58 -2.73 -8.27
N LEU A 481 -1.89 -4.00 -8.53
CA LEU A 481 -2.73 -4.40 -9.66
C LEU A 481 -4.21 -4.24 -9.29
N GLY A 482 -4.82 -3.18 -9.75
CA GLY A 482 -6.24 -2.89 -9.59
C GLY A 482 -7.11 -3.46 -10.71
N THR A 483 -8.42 -3.29 -10.56
CA THR A 483 -9.43 -3.68 -11.55
C THR A 483 -9.58 -2.60 -12.60
N GLY A 484 -9.71 -2.98 -13.89
CA GLY A 484 -10.05 -2.07 -14.97
C GLY A 484 -11.50 -1.56 -14.89
N ARG A 485 -11.86 -0.65 -15.77
CA ARG A 485 -13.18 0.00 -15.78
C ARG A 485 -14.03 -0.32 -17.00
N ASP A 486 -13.42 -0.53 -18.15
CA ASP A 486 -14.12 -0.86 -19.40
C ASP A 486 -14.33 -2.37 -19.53
N PHE A 487 -15.41 -2.86 -18.91
CA PHE A 487 -15.77 -4.28 -18.95
C PHE A 487 -16.27 -4.72 -20.31
N VAL A 488 -15.75 -5.85 -20.79
CA VAL A 488 -16.16 -6.44 -22.08
C VAL A 488 -17.65 -6.81 -22.03
N ASN A 489 -18.41 -6.40 -23.07
CA ASN A 489 -19.85 -6.63 -23.19
C ASN A 489 -20.69 -6.00 -22.05
N ARG A 490 -20.23 -4.89 -21.47
CA ARG A 490 -20.97 -4.09 -20.49
C ARG A 490 -21.06 -2.63 -20.94
N PRO A 491 -22.02 -1.87 -20.42
CA PRO A 491 -22.07 -0.42 -20.64
C PRO A 491 -20.82 0.31 -20.10
N PRO A 492 -20.45 1.46 -20.63
CA PRO A 492 -19.23 2.19 -20.22
C PRO A 492 -19.12 2.49 -18.72
N ASP A 493 -20.24 2.80 -18.05
CA ASP A 493 -20.26 3.12 -16.62
C ASP A 493 -20.42 1.90 -15.69
N TRP A 494 -20.52 0.71 -16.26
CA TRP A 494 -20.83 -0.48 -15.48
C TRP A 494 -19.79 -0.79 -14.40
N GLY A 495 -18.51 -0.71 -14.75
CA GLY A 495 -17.41 -0.98 -13.81
C GLY A 495 -17.42 -0.02 -12.62
N ARG A 496 -17.65 1.28 -12.85
CA ARG A 496 -17.81 2.26 -11.78
C ARG A 496 -18.99 1.92 -10.88
N THR A 497 -20.15 1.65 -11.48
CA THR A 497 -21.37 1.30 -10.73
C THR A 497 -21.20 0.03 -9.90
N GLU A 498 -20.49 -0.98 -10.43
CA GLU A 498 -20.26 -2.24 -9.71
C GLU A 498 -19.29 -2.06 -8.55
N THR A 499 -18.25 -1.24 -8.73
CA THR A 499 -17.33 -0.85 -7.64
C THR A 499 -18.08 -0.12 -6.53
N GLU A 500 -18.93 0.85 -6.87
CA GLU A 500 -19.74 1.59 -5.88
C GLU A 500 -20.68 0.64 -5.11
N LYS A 501 -21.31 -0.32 -5.78
CA LYS A 501 -22.15 -1.34 -5.14
C LYS A 501 -21.35 -2.25 -4.21
N TYR A 502 -20.18 -2.69 -4.63
CA TYR A 502 -19.29 -3.51 -3.80
C TYR A 502 -18.89 -2.77 -2.52
N LEU A 503 -18.42 -1.53 -2.64
CA LEU A 503 -18.03 -0.70 -1.49
C LEU A 503 -19.21 -0.43 -0.54
N ALA A 504 -20.41 -0.24 -1.07
CA ALA A 504 -21.59 0.03 -0.26
C ALA A 504 -22.15 -1.20 0.45
N ASN A 505 -22.06 -2.40 -0.15
CA ASN A 505 -22.85 -3.54 0.28
C ASN A 505 -22.04 -4.79 0.65
N ARG A 506 -20.75 -4.88 0.27
CA ARG A 506 -19.91 -6.07 0.48
C ARG A 506 -18.59 -5.77 1.18
N TYR A 507 -17.93 -4.67 0.83
CA TYR A 507 -16.62 -4.32 1.37
C TYR A 507 -16.63 -4.23 2.90
N HIS A 508 -15.83 -5.06 3.56
CA HIS A 508 -15.79 -5.22 5.02
C HIS A 508 -17.13 -5.58 5.64
N GLN A 509 -17.93 -6.40 4.95
CA GLN A 509 -19.22 -6.92 5.43
C GLN A 509 -19.27 -8.44 5.29
N PRO A 510 -20.14 -9.15 6.06
CA PRO A 510 -20.32 -10.60 5.92
C PRO A 510 -20.74 -11.02 4.50
N SER A 511 -21.45 -10.14 3.79
CA SER A 511 -21.89 -10.37 2.40
C SER A 511 -20.78 -10.44 1.35
N ASP A 512 -19.49 -10.23 1.70
CA ASP A 512 -18.35 -10.56 0.81
C ASP A 512 -18.04 -12.06 0.86
N GLU A 513 -18.99 -12.85 0.42
CA GLU A 513 -18.95 -14.29 0.34
C GLU A 513 -18.58 -14.79 -1.05
N TYR A 514 -18.20 -16.07 -1.13
CA TYR A 514 -18.07 -16.77 -2.40
C TYR A 514 -19.40 -16.74 -3.17
N ASP A 515 -19.33 -16.32 -4.43
CA ASP A 515 -20.49 -16.27 -5.32
C ASP A 515 -20.21 -17.20 -6.53
N PRO A 516 -21.06 -18.22 -6.80
CA PRO A 516 -20.89 -19.11 -7.95
C PRO A 516 -21.01 -18.38 -9.30
N ASN A 517 -21.47 -17.13 -9.30
CA ASN A 517 -21.53 -16.27 -10.48
C ASN A 517 -20.27 -15.42 -10.70
N PHE A 518 -19.23 -15.56 -9.89
CA PHE A 518 -17.96 -14.91 -10.13
C PHE A 518 -17.42 -15.23 -11.53
N ARG A 519 -16.87 -14.22 -12.17
CA ARG A 519 -16.33 -14.29 -13.52
C ARG A 519 -14.83 -13.99 -13.48
N TYR A 520 -14.04 -15.03 -13.62
CA TYR A 520 -12.60 -14.98 -13.36
C TYR A 520 -11.77 -14.49 -14.54
N GLU A 521 -12.36 -14.12 -15.68
CA GLU A 521 -11.62 -13.64 -16.85
C GLU A 521 -10.76 -12.42 -16.50
N GLY A 522 -11.28 -11.52 -15.66
CA GLY A 522 -10.51 -10.36 -15.19
C GLY A 522 -9.37 -10.71 -14.24
N LEU A 523 -9.60 -11.64 -13.31
CA LEU A 523 -8.53 -12.15 -12.45
C LEU A 523 -7.46 -12.92 -13.25
N MET A 524 -7.86 -13.65 -14.27
CA MET A 524 -6.90 -14.28 -15.20
C MET A 524 -6.03 -13.26 -15.93
N GLN A 525 -6.59 -12.10 -16.32
CA GLN A 525 -5.81 -10.98 -16.86
C GLN A 525 -4.80 -10.46 -15.83
N GLN A 526 -5.22 -10.25 -14.57
CA GLN A 526 -4.31 -9.79 -13.50
C GLN A 526 -3.20 -10.83 -13.20
N VAL A 527 -3.51 -12.12 -13.22
CA VAL A 527 -2.50 -13.21 -13.10
C VAL A 527 -1.49 -13.16 -14.25
N ALA A 528 -1.97 -12.97 -15.48
CA ALA A 528 -1.08 -12.84 -16.63
C ALA A 528 -0.17 -11.60 -16.52
N LEU A 529 -0.72 -10.46 -16.09
CA LEU A 529 0.04 -9.24 -15.86
C LEU A 529 1.09 -9.43 -14.75
N MET A 530 0.70 -9.99 -13.60
CA MET A 530 1.63 -10.26 -12.49
C MET A 530 2.75 -11.22 -12.91
N THR A 531 2.42 -12.28 -13.65
CA THR A 531 3.38 -13.26 -14.20
C THR A 531 4.39 -12.58 -15.13
N ARG A 532 3.92 -11.75 -16.07
CA ARG A 532 4.80 -11.04 -17.01
C ARG A 532 5.67 -10.00 -16.32
N LEU A 533 5.10 -9.20 -15.42
CA LEU A 533 5.84 -8.22 -14.65
C LEU A 533 6.96 -8.89 -13.84
N ALA A 534 6.61 -9.95 -13.09
CA ALA A 534 7.56 -10.67 -12.26
C ALA A 534 8.69 -11.31 -13.10
N TRP A 535 8.33 -12.00 -14.20
CA TRP A 535 9.30 -12.64 -15.07
C TRP A 535 10.25 -11.63 -15.76
N THR A 536 9.70 -10.51 -16.24
CA THR A 536 10.50 -9.45 -16.88
C THR A 536 11.43 -8.78 -15.88
N LEU A 537 10.95 -8.47 -14.68
CA LEU A 537 11.78 -7.90 -13.61
C LEU A 537 12.85 -8.89 -13.14
N ALA A 538 12.52 -10.17 -13.04
CA ALA A 538 13.48 -11.21 -12.69
C ALA A 538 14.55 -11.43 -13.77
N GLY A 539 14.23 -11.18 -15.04
CA GLY A 539 15.18 -11.22 -16.16
C GLY A 539 15.98 -9.92 -16.37
N SER A 540 15.56 -8.81 -15.77
CA SER A 540 16.22 -7.51 -15.96
C SER A 540 17.45 -7.36 -15.07
N LEU A 541 18.51 -6.71 -15.58
CA LEU A 541 19.66 -6.26 -14.78
C LEU A 541 19.47 -4.82 -14.24
N VAL A 542 18.47 -4.11 -14.73
CA VAL A 542 18.20 -2.72 -14.33
C VAL A 542 17.28 -2.70 -13.11
N PHE A 543 17.63 -1.91 -12.10
CA PHE A 543 16.75 -1.62 -10.97
C PHE A 543 15.71 -0.57 -11.35
N PRO A 544 14.45 -0.79 -11.00
CA PRO A 544 13.48 0.29 -11.00
C PRO A 544 13.87 1.39 -10.00
N VAL A 545 13.63 2.65 -10.38
CA VAL A 545 13.88 3.83 -9.54
C VAL A 545 12.66 4.72 -9.49
N TRP A 546 12.51 5.46 -8.39
CA TRP A 546 11.45 6.45 -8.23
C TRP A 546 11.69 7.63 -9.18
N ASN A 547 10.62 8.23 -9.68
CA ASN A 547 10.67 9.44 -10.49
C ASN A 547 11.10 10.65 -9.63
N GLU A 548 11.53 11.74 -10.28
CA GLU A 548 12.10 12.90 -9.59
C GLU A 548 11.13 13.59 -8.63
N ASP A 549 9.86 13.58 -8.95
CA ASP A 549 8.75 14.17 -8.20
C ASP A 549 8.04 13.18 -7.26
N ALA A 550 8.48 11.91 -7.25
CA ALA A 550 7.82 10.90 -6.42
C ALA A 550 8.07 11.12 -4.92
N GLU A 551 7.02 11.01 -4.15
CA GLU A 551 7.00 11.20 -2.69
C GLU A 551 8.00 10.29 -1.96
N PHE A 552 8.27 9.08 -2.51
CA PHE A 552 9.16 8.07 -1.92
C PHE A 552 10.60 8.10 -2.46
N ARG A 553 10.93 9.05 -3.34
CA ARG A 553 12.26 9.18 -3.95
C ARG A 553 13.38 9.23 -2.92
N GLN A 554 13.26 10.12 -1.90
CA GLN A 554 14.27 10.24 -0.87
C GLN A 554 14.49 8.95 -0.06
N ALA A 555 13.42 8.18 0.16
CA ALA A 555 13.52 6.88 0.81
C ALA A 555 14.29 5.88 -0.08
N GLY A 556 14.03 5.90 -1.39
CA GLY A 556 14.76 5.09 -2.36
C GLY A 556 16.24 5.42 -2.46
N GLU A 557 16.59 6.72 -2.48
CA GLU A 557 17.97 7.19 -2.49
C GLU A 557 18.74 6.81 -1.21
N ARG A 558 18.07 6.88 -0.04
CA ARG A 558 18.66 6.40 1.23
C ARG A 558 18.85 4.88 1.24
N LEU A 559 17.89 4.14 0.65
CA LEU A 559 17.97 2.69 0.57
C LEU A 559 19.10 2.21 -0.34
N ARG A 560 19.33 2.93 -1.45
CA ARG A 560 20.34 2.58 -2.48
C ARG A 560 21.14 3.83 -2.88
N PRO A 561 22.11 4.27 -2.05
CA PRO A 561 22.93 5.44 -2.39
C PRO A 561 23.68 5.22 -3.70
N GLY A 562 23.53 6.15 -4.66
CA GLY A 562 24.26 6.13 -5.93
C GLY A 562 23.64 5.27 -7.04
N ARG A 563 22.41 4.83 -6.88
CA ARG A 563 21.62 4.19 -7.94
C ARG A 563 20.44 5.04 -8.36
#